data_2ca06dcad61c1a594e6d10385026eff6
#
_entry.id   2ca06dcad61c1a594e6d10385026eff6
#
_cell.length_a   1.000
_cell.length_b   1.000
_cell.length_c   1.000
_cell.angle_alpha   90.00
_cell.angle_beta   90.00
_cell.angle_gamma   90.00
#
_symmetry.space_group_name_H-M   'P 1'
#
loop_
_entity.id
_entity.type
_entity.pdbx_description
1 polymer ?
#
loop_
_entity_poly.entity_id
_entity_poly.type
_entity_poly.pdbx_seq_one_letter_code
_entity_poly.pdbx_strand_id
1 'polypeptide(L)'
;MVILMAYKVLYRKYRPDSFENLYGQEAIKKLLSESIVLNKVSHAYLFHGPRGTGKTSTAKIFAKAINCENNIDGNPCNKCNSCINFSESPDIIEIDAASNNGVDEIRNLRDSAKILPTFSKYKIYIIDEVHMLSGSAWNAFLKTLEEPPSHVIFILATTELQKIPLTILSRCQRFSFKKLTSDIIVSNILRISKLENIEITDSAANLIAELADGAMRDALSMLCLLYTSPRPRD
;
A
#
# COMPACT_ATOMS: atom_id res chain seq x y z
N MET A 1 -25.04 26.96 -8.92
CA MET A 1 -24.99 25.69 -8.19
C MET A 1 -23.51 25.32 -8.07
N VAL A 2 -22.84 25.70 -7.00
CA VAL A 2 -21.43 25.41 -6.76
C VAL A 2 -21.37 23.92 -6.35
N ILE A 3 -20.88 23.06 -7.25
CA ILE A 3 -20.58 21.68 -6.91
C ILE A 3 -19.42 21.74 -5.90
N LEU A 4 -19.71 21.53 -4.62
CA LEU A 4 -18.70 21.24 -3.60
C LEU A 4 -18.02 19.94 -4.03
N MET A 5 -16.96 20.03 -4.83
CA MET A 5 -16.05 18.92 -5.02
C MET A 5 -15.50 18.58 -3.64
N ALA A 6 -15.81 17.39 -3.13
CA ALA A 6 -15.29 16.91 -1.86
C ALA A 6 -13.75 17.00 -1.92
N TYR A 7 -13.18 17.86 -1.08
CA TYR A 7 -11.75 18.13 -1.03
C TYR A 7 -10.99 16.83 -0.71
N LYS A 8 -10.32 16.29 -1.71
CA LYS A 8 -9.55 15.06 -1.54
C LYS A 8 -8.14 15.41 -1.09
N VAL A 9 -7.77 15.05 0.14
CA VAL A 9 -6.43 15.32 0.69
C VAL A 9 -5.32 14.81 -0.22
N LEU A 10 -4.22 15.58 -0.34
CA LEU A 10 -3.16 15.37 -1.33
C LEU A 10 -2.57 13.96 -1.30
N TYR A 11 -2.33 13.37 -0.12
CA TYR A 11 -1.77 12.01 -0.02
C TYR A 11 -2.71 10.91 -0.54
N ARG A 12 -4.02 11.20 -0.71
CA ARG A 12 -4.98 10.29 -1.37
C ARG A 12 -5.07 10.57 -2.86
N LYS A 13 -5.05 11.84 -3.26
CA LYS A 13 -5.13 12.27 -4.67
C LYS A 13 -3.91 11.80 -5.46
N TYR A 14 -2.72 11.92 -4.86
CA TYR A 14 -1.43 11.58 -5.47
C TYR A 14 -0.86 10.23 -5.00
N ARG A 15 -1.76 9.31 -4.60
CA ARG A 15 -1.33 7.94 -4.29
C ARG A 15 -0.84 7.27 -5.58
N PRO A 16 0.39 6.71 -5.60
CA PRO A 16 0.91 6.06 -6.79
C PRO A 16 0.05 4.85 -7.19
N ASP A 17 -0.12 4.66 -8.49
CA ASP A 17 -0.94 3.65 -9.15
C ASP A 17 -0.12 2.64 -9.97
N SER A 18 1.20 2.85 -10.05
CA SER A 18 2.19 1.98 -10.70
C SER A 18 3.51 1.98 -9.94
N PHE A 19 4.37 0.98 -10.19
CA PHE A 19 5.70 0.94 -9.61
C PHE A 19 6.58 2.11 -10.09
N GLU A 20 6.38 2.60 -11.31
CA GLU A 20 7.10 3.76 -11.84
C GLU A 20 6.80 5.04 -11.05
N ASN A 21 5.53 5.21 -10.65
CA ASN A 21 5.09 6.37 -9.89
C ASN A 21 5.37 6.26 -8.39
N LEU A 22 5.85 5.08 -7.92
CA LEU A 22 6.21 4.87 -6.53
C LEU A 22 7.59 5.48 -6.24
N TYR A 23 7.67 6.27 -5.18
CA TYR A 23 8.91 6.94 -4.79
C TYR A 23 9.79 6.05 -3.93
N GLY A 24 11.09 6.00 -4.28
CA GLY A 24 12.07 5.18 -3.60
C GLY A 24 11.77 3.67 -3.70
N GLN A 25 12.35 2.89 -2.80
CA GLN A 25 12.16 1.43 -2.69
C GLN A 25 12.56 0.66 -3.98
N GLU A 26 13.59 1.12 -4.70
CA GLU A 26 13.95 0.61 -6.04
C GLU A 26 14.16 -0.92 -6.07
N ALA A 27 14.85 -1.46 -5.05
CA ALA A 27 15.06 -2.91 -4.96
C ALA A 27 13.75 -3.69 -4.80
N ILE A 28 12.80 -3.16 -4.01
CA ILE A 28 11.49 -3.78 -3.79
C ILE A 28 10.68 -3.75 -5.09
N LYS A 29 10.63 -2.59 -5.75
CA LYS A 29 9.93 -2.43 -7.04
C LYS A 29 10.42 -3.44 -8.05
N LYS A 30 11.75 -3.53 -8.22
CA LYS A 30 12.38 -4.45 -9.16
C LYS A 30 12.03 -5.91 -8.84
N LEU A 31 12.19 -6.35 -7.59
CA LEU A 31 11.90 -7.74 -7.20
C LEU A 31 10.43 -8.12 -7.39
N LEU A 32 9.50 -7.21 -7.05
CA LEU A 32 8.07 -7.44 -7.22
C LEU A 32 7.68 -7.49 -8.70
N SER A 33 8.18 -6.57 -9.53
CA SER A 33 7.95 -6.55 -10.98
C SER A 33 8.49 -7.82 -11.64
N GLU A 34 9.73 -8.21 -11.32
CA GLU A 34 10.33 -9.43 -11.84
C GLU A 34 9.56 -10.69 -11.45
N SER A 35 9.02 -10.76 -10.22
CA SER A 35 8.18 -11.89 -9.78
C SER A 35 6.92 -12.05 -10.63
N ILE A 36 6.34 -10.93 -11.08
CA ILE A 36 5.16 -10.93 -11.97
C ILE A 36 5.56 -11.39 -13.37
N VAL A 37 6.61 -10.79 -13.95
CA VAL A 37 7.10 -11.12 -15.30
C VAL A 37 7.47 -12.60 -15.41
N LEU A 38 8.14 -13.14 -14.38
CA LEU A 38 8.55 -14.54 -14.32
C LEU A 38 7.43 -15.50 -13.91
N ASN A 39 6.21 -14.98 -13.63
CA ASN A 39 5.07 -15.73 -13.09
C ASN A 39 5.43 -16.56 -11.83
N LYS A 40 6.32 -16.01 -10.98
CA LYS A 40 6.79 -16.61 -9.73
C LYS A 40 6.27 -15.83 -8.52
N VAL A 41 4.95 -15.74 -8.44
CA VAL A 41 4.28 -15.03 -7.33
C VAL A 41 4.12 -15.99 -6.16
N SER A 42 4.56 -15.57 -4.97
CA SER A 42 4.38 -16.33 -3.73
C SER A 42 2.97 -16.19 -3.18
N HIS A 43 2.55 -17.11 -2.34
CA HIS A 43 1.24 -17.05 -1.66
C HIS A 43 1.17 -16.01 -0.53
N ALA A 44 2.31 -15.60 0.05
CA ALA A 44 2.35 -14.65 1.16
C ALA A 44 3.55 -13.70 1.11
N TYR A 45 3.26 -12.43 1.30
CA TYR A 45 4.22 -11.33 1.35
C TYR A 45 4.08 -10.58 2.67
N LEU A 46 5.21 -10.14 3.23
CA LEU A 46 5.21 -9.28 4.41
C LEU A 46 6.02 -8.01 4.13
N PHE A 47 5.34 -6.88 4.07
CA PHE A 47 5.92 -5.56 3.91
C PHE A 47 6.09 -4.91 5.28
N HIS A 48 7.33 -4.67 5.69
CA HIS A 48 7.61 -4.08 6.99
C HIS A 48 8.50 -2.84 6.90
N GLY A 49 8.36 -1.92 7.84
CA GLY A 49 9.14 -0.69 7.90
C GLY A 49 8.36 0.51 8.42
N PRO A 50 8.97 1.70 8.53
CA PRO A 50 8.35 2.88 9.11
C PRO A 50 7.04 3.27 8.43
N ARG A 51 6.21 4.03 9.16
CA ARG A 51 4.96 4.58 8.62
C ARG A 51 5.24 5.55 7.46
N GLY A 52 4.33 5.63 6.51
CA GLY A 52 4.42 6.61 5.42
C GLY A 52 5.43 6.29 4.32
N THR A 53 6.11 5.12 4.36
CA THR A 53 7.14 4.71 3.39
C THR A 53 6.61 3.99 2.14
N GLY A 54 5.28 3.85 2.01
CA GLY A 54 4.62 3.31 0.81
C GLY A 54 4.20 1.85 0.88
N LYS A 55 4.26 1.16 2.04
CA LYS A 55 3.87 -0.27 2.18
C LYS A 55 2.51 -0.58 1.57
N THR A 56 1.45 0.07 2.05
CA THR A 56 0.08 -0.16 1.58
C THR A 56 -0.12 0.25 0.11
N SER A 57 0.57 1.30 -0.35
CA SER A 57 0.54 1.71 -1.76
C SER A 57 1.18 0.65 -2.65
N THR A 58 2.35 0.14 -2.25
CA THR A 58 3.05 -0.95 -2.95
C THR A 58 2.19 -2.22 -2.96
N ALA A 59 1.53 -2.57 -1.84
CA ALA A 59 0.62 -3.70 -1.77
C ALA A 59 -0.51 -3.60 -2.80
N LYS A 60 -1.12 -2.42 -2.93
CA LYS A 60 -2.19 -2.17 -3.93
C LYS A 60 -1.69 -2.23 -5.37
N ILE A 61 -0.54 -1.62 -5.65
CA ILE A 61 0.08 -1.67 -6.98
C ILE A 61 0.41 -3.12 -7.35
N PHE A 62 1.01 -3.86 -6.44
CA PHE A 62 1.38 -5.26 -6.65
C PHE A 62 0.16 -6.14 -6.86
N ALA A 63 -0.88 -6.00 -6.02
CA ALA A 63 -2.15 -6.71 -6.18
C ALA A 63 -2.81 -6.42 -7.54
N LYS A 64 -2.81 -5.15 -7.96
CA LYS A 64 -3.32 -4.72 -9.26
C LYS A 64 -2.53 -5.30 -10.42
N ALA A 65 -1.19 -5.32 -10.30
CA ALA A 65 -0.30 -5.83 -11.34
C ALA A 65 -0.41 -7.36 -11.51
N ILE A 66 -0.57 -8.12 -10.42
CA ILE A 66 -0.77 -9.58 -10.45
C ILE A 66 -2.04 -9.96 -11.20
N ASN A 67 -3.13 -9.21 -11.00
CA ASN A 67 -4.41 -9.46 -11.64
C ASN A 67 -4.59 -8.70 -12.97
N CYS A 68 -3.58 -7.95 -13.40
CA CYS A 68 -3.63 -7.23 -14.66
C CYS A 68 -3.58 -8.18 -15.86
N GLU A 69 -4.52 -8.05 -16.79
CA GLU A 69 -4.60 -8.86 -18.01
C GLU A 69 -3.43 -8.59 -18.96
N ASN A 70 -2.92 -7.35 -18.98
CA ASN A 70 -1.89 -6.89 -19.89
C ASN A 70 -0.84 -6.07 -19.13
N ASN A 71 -0.13 -6.71 -18.17
CA ASN A 71 0.95 -6.02 -17.48
C ASN A 71 2.12 -5.70 -18.43
N ILE A 72 2.77 -4.56 -18.21
CA ILE A 72 3.94 -4.13 -18.96
C ILE A 72 5.12 -4.14 -17.99
N ASP A 73 6.08 -5.01 -18.21
CA ASP A 73 7.27 -5.17 -17.35
C ASP A 73 6.93 -5.31 -15.85
N GLY A 74 5.83 -6.02 -15.56
CA GLY A 74 5.33 -6.21 -14.19
C GLY A 74 4.55 -5.03 -13.63
N ASN A 75 4.34 -3.94 -14.38
CA ASN A 75 3.47 -2.83 -13.99
C ASN A 75 2.01 -3.06 -14.42
N PRO A 76 1.04 -2.58 -13.65
CA PRO A 76 -0.36 -2.63 -14.06
C PRO A 76 -0.59 -1.71 -15.27
N CYS A 77 -1.34 -2.17 -16.26
CA CYS A 77 -1.61 -1.37 -17.47
C CYS A 77 -2.58 -0.19 -17.24
N ASN A 78 -3.28 -0.15 -16.12
CA ASN A 78 -4.29 0.85 -15.74
C ASN A 78 -5.46 1.03 -16.72
N LYS A 79 -5.64 0.12 -17.68
CA LYS A 79 -6.63 0.24 -18.78
C LYS A 79 -7.53 -0.99 -18.92
N CYS A 80 -7.12 -2.18 -18.51
CA CYS A 80 -7.94 -3.40 -18.57
C CYS A 80 -9.05 -3.39 -17.49
N ASN A 81 -10.03 -4.26 -17.62
CA ASN A 81 -11.15 -4.34 -16.68
C ASN A 81 -10.72 -4.57 -15.25
N SER A 82 -9.76 -5.47 -15.02
CA SER A 82 -9.21 -5.73 -13.69
C SER A 82 -8.51 -4.49 -13.09
N CYS A 83 -7.86 -3.67 -13.92
CA CYS A 83 -7.22 -2.44 -13.46
C CYS A 83 -8.21 -1.32 -13.15
N ILE A 84 -9.23 -1.13 -13.99
CA ILE A 84 -10.24 -0.06 -13.83
C ILE A 84 -11.10 -0.34 -12.59
N ASN A 85 -11.57 -1.58 -12.46
CA ASN A 85 -12.47 -1.99 -11.37
C ASN A 85 -11.73 -2.45 -10.11
N PHE A 86 -10.42 -2.21 -9.99
CA PHE A 86 -9.59 -2.71 -8.89
C PHE A 86 -10.16 -2.40 -7.50
N SER A 87 -10.64 -1.18 -7.29
CA SER A 87 -11.15 -0.73 -5.97
C SER A 87 -12.52 -1.31 -5.61
N GLU A 88 -13.27 -1.81 -6.58
CA GLU A 88 -14.63 -2.36 -6.42
C GLU A 88 -14.64 -3.88 -6.57
N SER A 89 -13.50 -4.48 -6.87
CA SER A 89 -13.39 -5.92 -7.09
C SER A 89 -13.63 -6.70 -5.81
N PRO A 90 -14.54 -7.68 -5.80
CA PRO A 90 -14.76 -8.57 -4.67
C PRO A 90 -13.57 -9.52 -4.42
N ASP A 91 -12.66 -9.61 -5.39
CA ASP A 91 -11.47 -10.46 -5.32
C ASP A 91 -10.28 -9.74 -4.64
N ILE A 92 -10.41 -8.43 -4.34
CA ILE A 92 -9.39 -7.64 -3.64
C ILE A 92 -9.99 -7.19 -2.29
N ILE A 93 -9.54 -7.82 -1.22
CA ILE A 93 -10.06 -7.57 0.11
C ILE A 93 -9.02 -6.82 0.94
N GLU A 94 -9.33 -5.59 1.33
CA GLU A 94 -8.50 -4.79 2.21
C GLU A 94 -9.03 -4.86 3.64
N ILE A 95 -8.17 -5.23 4.58
CA ILE A 95 -8.48 -5.34 6.00
C ILE A 95 -7.48 -4.48 6.76
N ASP A 96 -8.00 -3.57 7.58
CA ASP A 96 -7.20 -2.87 8.59
C ASP A 96 -7.30 -3.67 9.89
N ALA A 97 -6.19 -4.29 10.29
CA ALA A 97 -6.13 -5.10 11.51
C ALA A 97 -6.25 -4.26 12.78
N ALA A 98 -6.08 -2.93 12.72
CA ALA A 98 -6.35 -2.07 13.86
C ALA A 98 -7.84 -2.02 14.22
N SER A 99 -8.71 -2.14 13.21
CA SER A 99 -10.18 -2.16 13.37
C SER A 99 -10.76 -3.58 13.39
N ASN A 100 -10.04 -4.57 12.83
CA ASN A 100 -10.51 -5.94 12.60
C ASN A 100 -9.47 -6.95 13.13
N ASN A 101 -9.26 -6.99 14.44
CA ASN A 101 -8.18 -7.77 15.07
C ASN A 101 -8.61 -9.08 15.71
N GLY A 102 -9.90 -9.39 15.67
CA GLY A 102 -10.51 -10.56 16.32
C GLY A 102 -10.28 -11.87 15.57
N VAL A 103 -10.53 -12.97 16.26
CA VAL A 103 -10.40 -14.31 15.69
C VAL A 103 -11.53 -14.59 14.67
N ASP A 104 -12.70 -14.00 14.85
CA ASP A 104 -13.85 -14.27 13.99
C ASP A 104 -13.69 -13.60 12.62
N GLU A 105 -13.07 -12.41 12.55
CA GLU A 105 -12.70 -11.77 11.29
C GLU A 105 -11.72 -12.63 10.49
N ILE A 106 -10.74 -13.23 11.15
CA ILE A 106 -9.78 -14.13 10.50
C ILE A 106 -10.41 -15.46 10.10
N ARG A 107 -11.39 -15.98 10.88
CA ARG A 107 -12.18 -17.16 10.47
C ARG A 107 -13.01 -16.87 9.21
N ASN A 108 -13.70 -15.73 9.18
CA ASN A 108 -14.45 -15.27 8.02
C ASN A 108 -13.55 -15.11 6.79
N LEU A 109 -12.36 -14.51 6.96
CA LEU A 109 -11.34 -14.40 5.91
C LEU A 109 -10.96 -15.80 5.39
N ARG A 110 -10.63 -16.73 6.28
CA ARG A 110 -10.27 -18.11 5.91
C ARG A 110 -11.38 -18.80 5.13
N ASP A 111 -12.64 -18.66 5.55
CA ASP A 111 -13.75 -19.31 4.88
C ASP A 111 -14.05 -18.65 3.53
N SER A 112 -13.90 -17.33 3.43
CA SER A 112 -13.98 -16.63 2.15
C SER A 112 -12.82 -16.94 1.21
N ALA A 113 -11.65 -17.27 1.74
CA ALA A 113 -10.46 -17.65 0.94
C ALA A 113 -10.66 -18.99 0.20
N LYS A 114 -11.56 -19.86 0.65
CA LYS A 114 -11.89 -21.12 -0.04
C LYS A 114 -12.70 -20.89 -1.31
N ILE A 115 -13.34 -19.73 -1.43
CA ILE A 115 -14.20 -19.40 -2.59
C ILE A 115 -13.29 -18.88 -3.71
N LEU A 116 -13.42 -19.44 -4.89
CA LEU A 116 -12.67 -19.01 -6.08
C LEU A 116 -12.91 -17.53 -6.40
N PRO A 117 -11.93 -16.84 -7.01
CA PRO A 117 -12.12 -15.47 -7.47
C PRO A 117 -13.21 -15.41 -8.54
N THR A 118 -13.93 -14.28 -8.58
CA THR A 118 -15.09 -14.10 -9.47
C THR A 118 -14.66 -13.55 -10.83
N PHE A 119 -13.77 -12.58 -10.84
CA PHE A 119 -13.37 -11.84 -12.05
C PHE A 119 -11.86 -11.82 -12.27
N SER A 120 -11.07 -12.14 -11.25
CA SER A 120 -9.63 -11.99 -11.26
C SER A 120 -8.92 -13.35 -11.31
N LYS A 121 -7.63 -13.34 -11.65
CA LYS A 121 -6.78 -14.55 -11.62
C LYS A 121 -6.56 -15.03 -10.18
N TYR A 122 -6.36 -14.09 -9.26
CA TYR A 122 -6.11 -14.35 -7.85
C TYR A 122 -7.05 -13.54 -6.96
N LYS A 123 -7.44 -14.16 -5.85
CA LYS A 123 -8.09 -13.48 -4.73
C LYS A 123 -7.01 -12.97 -3.78
N ILE A 124 -6.96 -11.66 -3.56
CA ILE A 124 -5.86 -11.02 -2.84
C ILE A 124 -6.37 -10.36 -1.57
N TYR A 125 -5.74 -10.71 -0.45
CA TYR A 125 -6.00 -10.11 0.85
C TYR A 125 -4.85 -9.19 1.21
N ILE A 126 -5.15 -7.89 1.37
CA ILE A 126 -4.21 -6.89 1.86
C ILE A 126 -4.58 -6.60 3.30
N ILE A 127 -3.71 -7.00 4.24
CA ILE A 127 -3.94 -6.82 5.67
C ILE A 127 -2.94 -5.79 6.18
N ASP A 128 -3.45 -4.59 6.48
CA ASP A 128 -2.61 -3.49 6.99
C ASP A 128 -2.53 -3.54 8.52
N GLU A 129 -1.43 -3.03 9.07
CA GLU A 129 -1.07 -3.04 10.50
C GLU A 129 -1.29 -4.41 11.16
N VAL A 130 -0.88 -5.46 10.47
CA VAL A 130 -1.14 -6.85 10.83
C VAL A 130 -0.63 -7.23 12.24
N HIS A 131 0.31 -6.48 12.80
CA HIS A 131 0.79 -6.65 14.18
C HIS A 131 -0.27 -6.40 15.26
N MET A 132 -1.41 -5.80 14.88
CA MET A 132 -2.55 -5.56 15.77
C MET A 132 -3.44 -6.80 15.96
N LEU A 133 -3.25 -7.86 15.17
CA LEU A 133 -4.01 -9.10 15.32
C LEU A 133 -3.80 -9.75 16.70
N SER A 134 -4.86 -10.23 17.30
CA SER A 134 -4.80 -10.97 18.55
C SER A 134 -4.07 -12.32 18.42
N GLY A 135 -3.56 -12.87 19.51
CA GLY A 135 -2.88 -14.17 19.49
C GLY A 135 -3.76 -15.31 18.95
N SER A 136 -5.05 -15.28 19.27
CA SER A 136 -6.04 -16.24 18.73
C SER A 136 -6.29 -16.06 17.23
N ALA A 137 -6.27 -14.81 16.74
CA ALA A 137 -6.36 -14.49 15.31
C ALA A 137 -5.13 -15.01 14.55
N TRP A 138 -3.92 -14.82 15.09
CA TRP A 138 -2.70 -15.37 14.51
C TRP A 138 -2.73 -16.90 14.38
N ASN A 139 -3.19 -17.60 15.43
CA ASN A 139 -3.31 -19.06 15.40
C ASN A 139 -4.33 -19.54 14.35
N ALA A 140 -5.42 -18.81 14.16
CA ALA A 140 -6.38 -19.10 13.10
C ALA A 140 -5.80 -18.85 11.70
N PHE A 141 -4.99 -17.78 11.54
CA PHE A 141 -4.37 -17.40 10.28
C PHE A 141 -3.25 -18.34 9.85
N LEU A 142 -2.48 -18.87 10.81
CA LEU A 142 -1.41 -19.85 10.55
C LEU A 142 -1.87 -21.02 9.70
N LYS A 143 -3.06 -21.59 10.02
CA LYS A 143 -3.61 -22.72 9.28
C LYS A 143 -3.82 -22.40 7.79
N THR A 144 -4.20 -21.16 7.48
CA THR A 144 -4.40 -20.73 6.09
C THR A 144 -3.08 -20.46 5.36
N LEU A 145 -2.06 -20.02 6.09
CA LEU A 145 -0.72 -19.79 5.53
C LEU A 145 0.07 -21.09 5.35
N GLU A 146 -0.25 -22.15 6.08
CA GLU A 146 0.37 -23.48 5.94
C GLU A 146 -0.15 -24.21 4.71
N GLU A 147 -1.45 -24.12 4.44
CA GLU A 147 -2.12 -24.75 3.30
C GLU A 147 -2.94 -23.69 2.53
N PRO A 148 -2.28 -22.72 1.88
CA PRO A 148 -2.97 -21.65 1.18
C PRO A 148 -3.63 -22.20 -0.09
N PRO A 149 -4.89 -21.82 -0.39
CA PRO A 149 -5.48 -22.12 -1.68
C PRO A 149 -4.64 -21.50 -2.82
N SER A 150 -4.45 -22.23 -3.90
CA SER A 150 -3.55 -21.84 -5.02
C SER A 150 -3.94 -20.52 -5.70
N HIS A 151 -5.20 -20.11 -5.55
CA HIS A 151 -5.75 -18.87 -6.08
C HIS A 151 -5.71 -17.69 -5.11
N VAL A 152 -5.11 -17.85 -3.91
CA VAL A 152 -5.10 -16.83 -2.86
C VAL A 152 -3.69 -16.29 -2.64
N ILE A 153 -3.60 -14.97 -2.50
CA ILE A 153 -2.36 -14.28 -2.16
C ILE A 153 -2.62 -13.36 -0.97
N PHE A 154 -1.75 -13.45 0.04
CA PHE A 154 -1.76 -12.59 1.20
C PHE A 154 -0.65 -11.55 1.11
N ILE A 155 -0.98 -10.27 1.30
CA ILE A 155 -0.02 -9.17 1.39
C ILE A 155 -0.22 -8.51 2.75
N LEU A 156 0.70 -8.79 3.66
CA LEU A 156 0.68 -8.30 5.03
C LEU A 156 1.53 -7.05 5.12
N ALA A 157 1.05 -6.01 5.80
CA ALA A 157 1.83 -4.81 6.06
C ALA A 157 1.92 -4.53 7.57
N THR A 158 3.09 -4.11 8.03
CA THR A 158 3.32 -3.80 9.45
C THR A 158 4.36 -2.70 9.64
N THR A 159 4.18 -1.92 10.68
CA THR A 159 5.20 -1.00 11.19
C THR A 159 6.09 -1.65 12.26
N GLU A 160 5.65 -2.78 12.85
CA GLU A 160 6.30 -3.42 13.99
C GLU A 160 6.59 -4.91 13.71
N LEU A 161 7.72 -5.17 13.01
CA LEU A 161 8.12 -6.53 12.64
C LEU A 161 8.32 -7.44 13.85
N GLN A 162 8.82 -6.89 14.96
CA GLN A 162 9.11 -7.63 16.19
C GLN A 162 7.87 -8.20 16.88
N LYS A 163 6.68 -7.70 16.58
CA LYS A 163 5.40 -8.22 17.09
C LYS A 163 4.83 -9.37 16.25
N ILE A 164 5.43 -9.67 15.10
CA ILE A 164 4.96 -10.74 14.23
C ILE A 164 5.55 -12.09 14.68
N PRO A 165 4.72 -13.12 14.89
CA PRO A 165 5.21 -14.45 15.27
C PRO A 165 6.22 -15.02 14.26
N LEU A 166 7.28 -15.67 14.75
CA LEU A 166 8.32 -16.30 13.90
C LEU A 166 7.73 -17.33 12.93
N THR A 167 6.67 -18.02 13.34
CA THR A 167 5.93 -18.98 12.52
C THR A 167 5.29 -18.35 11.29
N ILE A 168 4.88 -17.09 11.36
CA ILE A 168 4.37 -16.30 10.23
C ILE A 168 5.54 -15.83 9.37
N LEU A 169 6.61 -15.30 10.01
CA LEU A 169 7.78 -14.78 9.31
C LEU A 169 8.44 -15.82 8.40
N SER A 170 8.44 -17.10 8.83
CA SER A 170 9.03 -18.20 8.05
C SER A 170 8.22 -18.59 6.81
N ARG A 171 6.97 -18.17 6.71
CA ARG A 171 6.05 -18.50 5.61
C ARG A 171 5.82 -17.33 4.64
N CYS A 172 6.36 -16.15 4.95
CA CYS A 172 6.19 -14.96 4.13
C CYS A 172 7.48 -14.54 3.44
N GLN A 173 7.38 -14.10 2.21
CA GLN A 173 8.46 -13.37 1.54
C GLN A 173 8.51 -11.95 2.11
N ARG A 174 9.65 -11.60 2.74
CA ARG A 174 9.78 -10.34 3.51
C ARG A 174 10.43 -9.25 2.70
N PHE A 175 9.85 -8.03 2.78
CA PHE A 175 10.35 -6.82 2.13
C PHE A 175 10.48 -5.69 3.16
N SER A 176 11.71 -5.17 3.30
CA SER A 176 12.03 -4.11 4.26
C SER A 176 11.98 -2.75 3.58
N PHE A 177 10.95 -1.98 3.91
CA PHE A 177 10.79 -0.59 3.45
C PHE A 177 11.65 0.35 4.27
N LYS A 178 12.39 1.20 3.59
CA LYS A 178 13.26 2.21 4.20
C LYS A 178 12.60 3.58 4.19
N LYS A 179 13.02 4.45 5.10
CA LYS A 179 12.68 5.87 5.05
C LYS A 179 13.11 6.46 3.70
N LEU A 180 12.30 7.35 3.16
CA LEU A 180 12.66 8.09 1.94
C LEU A 180 13.71 9.15 2.29
N THR A 181 14.60 9.43 1.35
CA THR A 181 15.56 10.54 1.50
C THR A 181 14.85 11.88 1.35
N SER A 182 15.39 12.92 1.97
CA SER A 182 14.84 14.28 1.87
C SER A 182 14.71 14.74 0.41
N ASP A 183 15.69 14.44 -0.43
CA ASP A 183 15.67 14.82 -1.85
C ASP A 183 14.47 14.24 -2.60
N ILE A 184 14.14 12.97 -2.33
CA ILE A 184 12.96 12.31 -2.92
C ILE A 184 11.68 13.01 -2.47
N ILE A 185 11.58 13.36 -1.19
CA ILE A 185 10.41 14.04 -0.64
C ILE A 185 10.28 15.44 -1.22
N VAL A 186 11.36 16.23 -1.22
CA VAL A 186 11.39 17.59 -1.78
C VAL A 186 10.98 17.59 -3.25
N SER A 187 11.58 16.71 -4.07
CA SER A 187 11.25 16.63 -5.49
C SER A 187 9.77 16.33 -5.73
N ASN A 188 9.17 15.45 -4.88
CA ASN A 188 7.76 15.14 -5.01
C ASN A 188 6.85 16.28 -4.51
N ILE A 189 7.22 16.96 -3.42
CA ILE A 189 6.50 18.15 -2.94
C ILE A 189 6.46 19.21 -4.04
N LEU A 190 7.61 19.56 -4.62
CA LEU A 190 7.69 20.56 -5.69
C LEU A 190 6.89 20.15 -6.93
N ARG A 191 6.93 18.87 -7.31
CA ARG A 191 6.12 18.35 -8.41
C ARG A 191 4.61 18.49 -8.14
N ILE A 192 4.17 18.10 -6.96
CA ILE A 192 2.74 18.16 -6.58
C ILE A 192 2.30 19.61 -6.44
N SER A 193 3.12 20.48 -5.86
CA SER A 193 2.84 21.91 -5.75
C SER A 193 2.59 22.56 -7.11
N LYS A 194 3.41 22.22 -8.12
CA LYS A 194 3.19 22.68 -9.50
C LYS A 194 1.86 22.19 -10.07
N LEU A 195 1.49 20.93 -9.83
CA LEU A 195 0.22 20.34 -10.31
C LEU A 195 -1.02 20.95 -9.63
N GLU A 196 -0.88 21.39 -8.39
CA GLU A 196 -1.95 22.01 -7.62
C GLU A 196 -1.93 23.55 -7.68
N ASN A 197 -0.99 24.15 -8.43
CA ASN A 197 -0.78 25.61 -8.46
C ASN A 197 -0.53 26.20 -7.06
N ILE A 198 0.23 25.48 -6.23
CA ILE A 198 0.65 25.92 -4.89
C ILE A 198 2.02 26.56 -5.03
N GLU A 199 2.13 27.83 -4.63
CA GLU A 199 3.41 28.50 -4.51
C GLU A 199 4.13 28.06 -3.24
N ILE A 200 5.30 27.47 -3.40
CA ILE A 200 6.16 27.00 -2.29
C ILE A 200 7.62 27.33 -2.63
N THR A 201 8.36 27.82 -1.64
CA THR A 201 9.81 28.02 -1.77
C THR A 201 10.56 26.71 -1.55
N ASP A 202 11.76 26.60 -2.12
CA ASP A 202 12.63 25.43 -1.90
C ASP A 202 12.96 25.25 -0.41
N SER A 203 13.16 26.35 0.33
CA SER A 203 13.40 26.32 1.78
C SER A 203 12.21 25.70 2.55
N ALA A 204 10.98 26.05 2.18
CA ALA A 204 9.79 25.48 2.81
C ALA A 204 9.61 23.99 2.45
N ALA A 205 9.91 23.61 1.20
CA ALA A 205 9.87 22.20 0.79
C ALA A 205 10.91 21.35 1.54
N ASN A 206 12.12 21.89 1.74
CA ASN A 206 13.17 21.23 2.52
C ASN A 206 12.75 21.08 4.00
N LEU A 207 12.18 22.11 4.60
CA LEU A 207 11.70 22.05 5.99
C LEU A 207 10.59 20.97 6.16
N ILE A 208 9.63 20.91 5.23
CA ILE A 208 8.61 19.86 5.24
C ILE A 208 9.24 18.47 5.13
N ALA A 209 10.24 18.29 4.25
CA ALA A 209 10.91 17.01 4.07
C ALA A 209 11.68 16.57 5.33
N GLU A 210 12.32 17.51 6.02
CA GLU A 210 13.00 17.27 7.29
C GLU A 210 12.01 16.84 8.38
N LEU A 211 10.93 17.59 8.57
CA LEU A 211 9.89 17.31 9.55
C LEU A 211 9.13 16.00 9.27
N ALA A 212 9.02 15.61 8.02
CA ALA A 212 8.36 14.36 7.61
C ALA A 212 9.20 13.11 7.91
N ASP A 213 10.48 13.26 8.23
CA ASP A 213 11.38 12.18 8.66
C ASP A 213 11.31 10.90 7.79
N GLY A 214 11.28 11.08 6.47
CA GLY A 214 11.23 9.98 5.51
C GLY A 214 9.84 9.42 5.20
N ALA A 215 8.77 10.05 5.70
CA ALA A 215 7.38 9.65 5.51
C ALA A 215 6.67 10.53 4.48
N MET A 216 6.49 10.06 3.24
CA MET A 216 5.81 10.81 2.17
C MET A 216 4.37 11.22 2.54
N ARG A 217 3.64 10.36 3.25
CA ARG A 217 2.27 10.65 3.68
C ARG A 217 2.21 11.87 4.60
N ASP A 218 3.17 11.98 5.52
CA ASP A 218 3.21 13.07 6.50
C ASP A 218 3.67 14.36 5.81
N ALA A 219 4.64 14.29 4.88
CA ALA A 219 5.03 15.41 4.05
C ALA A 219 3.85 16.01 3.26
N LEU A 220 3.07 15.17 2.58
CA LEU A 220 1.90 15.63 1.81
C LEU A 220 0.75 16.11 2.72
N SER A 221 0.65 15.58 3.94
CA SER A 221 -0.31 16.10 4.93
C SER A 221 0.08 17.48 5.42
N MET A 222 1.36 17.73 5.70
CA MET A 222 1.88 19.05 6.08
C MET A 222 1.70 20.06 4.93
N LEU A 223 2.04 19.71 3.70
CA LEU A 223 1.80 20.56 2.54
C LEU A 223 0.32 20.93 2.43
N CYS A 224 -0.58 19.97 2.59
CA CYS A 224 -2.01 20.17 2.56
C CYS A 224 -2.47 21.17 3.64
N LEU A 225 -2.01 21.01 4.89
CA LEU A 225 -2.36 21.90 6.00
C LEU A 225 -1.86 23.32 5.77
N LEU A 226 -0.64 23.51 5.29
CA LEU A 226 -0.07 24.84 5.00
C LEU A 226 -0.83 25.58 3.91
N TYR A 227 -1.35 24.88 2.93
CA TYR A 227 -2.12 25.45 1.84
C TYR A 227 -3.58 25.77 2.23
N THR A 228 -4.20 24.92 3.08
CA THR A 228 -5.61 25.04 3.44
C THR A 228 -5.85 25.85 4.72
N SER A 229 -4.81 26.08 5.54
CA SER A 229 -4.94 26.92 6.73
C SER A 229 -5.19 28.38 6.33
N PRO A 230 -6.20 29.06 6.92
CA PRO A 230 -6.35 30.49 6.74
C PRO A 230 -5.09 31.19 7.26
N ARG A 231 -4.40 31.93 6.38
CA ARG A 231 -3.27 32.78 6.81
C ARG A 231 -3.79 33.82 7.78
N PRO A 232 -3.11 34.10 8.92
CA PRO A 232 -3.41 35.26 9.70
C PRO A 232 -3.35 36.46 8.75
N ARG A 233 -4.38 37.29 8.73
CA ARG A 233 -4.32 38.59 8.05
C ARG A 233 -3.44 39.49 8.92
N ASP A 234 -2.33 39.93 8.37
CA ASP A 234 -1.56 41.02 8.97
C ASP A 234 -2.40 42.29 9.08
#